data_714bac369f4ac692fb1c4caccb305754
#
_entry.id   714bac369f4ac692fb1c4caccb305754
#
_cell.length_a   1.000
_cell.length_b   1.000
_cell.length_c   1.000
_cell.angle_alpha   90.00
_cell.angle_beta   90.00
_cell.angle_gamma   90.00
#
_symmetry.space_group_name_H-M   'P 1'
#
loop_
_entity.id
_entity.type
_entity.pdbx_description
1 polymer ?
#
loop_
_entity_poly.entity_id
_entity_poly.type
_entity_poly.pdbx_seq_one_letter_code
_entity_poly.pdbx_strand_id
1 'polypeptide(L)'
;MPKMRSFLRCAATTSVMLLAAGCEERERLTFPTPSDGQGPITAIDRPNGADTTVSAGPDFFVNGRTVDEDGVDSVYFFVIGGNQNFHPLHPSPPTTRVTFGIPLTTFGHSGETFLVQVYGVDALGNQGRTSTRQIHIQ
;
A
#
# COMPACT_ATOMS: atom_id res chain seq x y z
N MET A 1 41.48 -84.19 24.53
CA MET A 1 40.51 -83.69 25.53
C MET A 1 41.06 -82.42 26.09
N PRO A 2 40.39 -81.35 26.17
CA PRO A 2 38.98 -81.00 26.23
C PRO A 2 38.53 -79.90 25.37
N LYS A 3 37.32 -79.98 25.02
CA LYS A 3 36.16 -79.09 24.92
C LYS A 3 36.46 -77.58 24.74
N MET A 4 36.29 -77.24 23.49
CA MET A 4 36.11 -75.88 23.04
C MET A 4 34.66 -75.47 23.18
N ARG A 5 34.34 -74.52 24.05
CA ARG A 5 33.00 -73.94 24.12
C ARG A 5 32.97 -72.68 23.34
N SER A 6 32.27 -72.73 22.28
CA SER A 6 31.90 -71.61 21.44
C SER A 6 31.01 -70.66 22.22
N PHE A 7 31.43 -69.43 22.42
CA PHE A 7 30.59 -68.37 22.89
C PHE A 7 30.20 -67.49 21.70
N LEU A 8 29.05 -67.82 21.18
CA LEU A 8 28.37 -66.94 20.20
C LEU A 8 27.84 -65.75 20.98
N ARG A 9 28.52 -64.64 20.91
CA ARG A 9 28.00 -63.36 21.40
C ARG A 9 27.29 -62.66 20.26
N CYS A 10 25.97 -62.67 20.30
CA CYS A 10 25.11 -61.81 19.52
C CYS A 10 25.43 -60.35 19.84
N ALA A 11 26.11 -59.69 18.95
CA ALA A 11 26.14 -58.26 18.94
C ALA A 11 24.81 -57.71 18.46
N ALA A 12 23.97 -57.37 19.41
CA ALA A 12 22.77 -56.59 19.11
C ALA A 12 23.20 -55.20 18.64
N THR A 13 23.28 -55.00 17.36
CA THR A 13 23.42 -53.68 16.77
C THR A 13 22.10 -52.95 16.98
N THR A 14 22.06 -52.13 17.98
CA THR A 14 20.99 -51.17 18.21
C THR A 14 21.11 -50.10 17.14
N SER A 15 20.36 -50.28 16.06
CA SER A 15 20.19 -49.27 15.02
C SER A 15 19.35 -48.18 15.64
N VAL A 16 19.97 -47.13 16.14
CA VAL A 16 19.32 -45.90 16.51
C VAL A 16 18.90 -45.24 15.21
N MET A 17 17.65 -45.46 14.83
CA MET A 17 17.01 -44.60 13.85
C MET A 17 16.88 -43.22 14.43
N LEU A 18 17.80 -42.33 14.06
CA LEU A 18 17.55 -40.90 14.13
C LEU A 18 16.39 -40.62 13.18
N LEU A 19 15.20 -40.61 13.74
CA LEU A 19 14.09 -39.89 13.15
C LEU A 19 14.47 -38.43 13.18
N ALA A 20 15.12 -37.95 12.12
CA ALA A 20 15.17 -36.56 11.82
C ALA A 20 13.70 -36.13 11.66
N ALA A 21 13.13 -35.61 12.73
CA ALA A 21 11.95 -34.82 12.63
C ALA A 21 12.32 -33.59 11.81
N GLY A 22 12.26 -33.75 10.49
CA GLY A 22 12.17 -32.62 9.59
C GLY A 22 10.93 -31.87 10.02
N CYS A 23 11.09 -30.83 10.81
CA CYS A 23 10.12 -29.76 10.81
C CYS A 23 10.16 -29.19 9.38
N GLU A 24 9.42 -29.83 8.48
CA GLU A 24 8.95 -29.10 7.33
C GLU A 24 8.17 -27.93 7.91
N GLU A 25 8.79 -26.76 7.86
CA GLU A 25 8.02 -25.53 7.89
C GLU A 25 7.01 -25.71 6.74
N ARG A 26 5.85 -26.21 7.12
CA ARG A 26 4.70 -26.11 6.23
C ARG A 26 4.59 -24.63 5.98
N GLU A 27 5.05 -24.19 4.82
CA GLU A 27 4.69 -22.90 4.29
C GLU A 27 3.17 -22.84 4.48
N ARG A 28 2.78 -22.07 5.47
CA ARG A 28 1.36 -21.79 5.66
C ARG A 28 0.97 -21.12 4.36
N LEU A 29 0.23 -21.84 3.54
CA LEU A 29 -0.46 -21.22 2.42
C LEU A 29 -1.33 -20.14 3.04
N THR A 30 -0.77 -18.97 3.15
CA THR A 30 -1.49 -17.77 3.55
C THR A 30 -2.30 -17.44 2.32
N PHE A 31 -3.53 -17.91 2.31
CA PHE A 31 -4.47 -17.46 1.30
C PHE A 31 -4.56 -15.94 1.47
N PRO A 32 -4.35 -15.16 0.41
CA PRO A 32 -4.56 -13.73 0.49
C PRO A 32 -5.97 -13.49 1.04
N THR A 33 -6.09 -12.56 1.95
CA THR A 33 -7.40 -12.14 2.45
C THR A 33 -8.25 -11.80 1.23
N PRO A 34 -9.46 -12.37 1.09
CA PRO A 34 -10.30 -12.02 -0.03
C PRO A 34 -10.51 -10.52 -0.04
N SER A 35 -10.26 -9.88 -1.20
CA SER A 35 -10.60 -8.48 -1.39
C SER A 35 -12.09 -8.25 -1.16
N ASP A 36 -12.44 -7.14 -0.57
CA ASP A 36 -13.83 -6.69 -0.51
C ASP A 36 -14.35 -6.22 -1.88
N GLY A 37 -13.46 -6.15 -2.88
CA GLY A 37 -13.76 -5.70 -4.24
C GLY A 37 -14.02 -4.20 -4.35
N GLN A 38 -13.71 -3.46 -3.28
CA GLN A 38 -13.83 -2.00 -3.24
C GLN A 38 -12.44 -1.38 -3.35
N GLY A 39 -12.36 -0.25 -4.02
CA GLY A 39 -11.13 0.52 -4.05
C GLY A 39 -11.04 1.53 -2.91
N PRO A 40 -9.86 2.12 -2.71
CA PRO A 40 -9.58 3.02 -1.61
C PRO A 40 -10.53 4.20 -1.50
N ILE A 41 -10.80 4.62 -0.26
CA ILE A 41 -11.53 5.84 0.04
C ILE A 41 -10.53 6.99 0.14
N THR A 42 -10.64 7.94 -0.79
CA THR A 42 -9.82 9.15 -0.81
C THR A 42 -10.61 10.35 -0.31
N ALA A 43 -10.03 11.10 0.63
CA ALA A 43 -10.57 12.34 1.13
C ALA A 43 -9.55 13.47 1.01
N ILE A 44 -9.99 14.61 0.47
CA ILE A 44 -9.23 15.87 0.52
C ILE A 44 -9.69 16.62 1.77
N ASP A 45 -8.79 16.77 2.72
CA ASP A 45 -9.04 17.39 4.02
C ASP A 45 -8.86 18.92 3.97
N ARG A 46 -7.96 19.40 3.10
CA ARG A 46 -7.73 20.82 2.83
C ARG A 46 -7.62 21.06 1.30
N PRO A 47 -8.34 22.03 0.79
CA PRO A 47 -9.42 22.78 1.45
C PRO A 47 -10.59 21.86 1.83
N ASN A 48 -11.29 22.18 2.91
CA ASN A 48 -12.43 21.40 3.40
C ASN A 48 -13.74 21.66 2.61
N GLY A 49 -13.80 22.77 1.87
CA GLY A 49 -14.92 23.07 0.96
C GLY A 49 -14.73 22.44 -0.42
N ALA A 50 -15.83 22.17 -1.13
CA ALA A 50 -15.79 21.71 -2.52
C ALA A 50 -15.19 22.79 -3.43
N ASP A 51 -15.48 24.04 -3.15
CA ASP A 51 -14.99 25.24 -3.83
C ASP A 51 -14.23 26.12 -2.81
N THR A 52 -13.09 26.62 -3.22
CA THR A 52 -12.24 27.47 -2.40
C THR A 52 -11.62 28.56 -3.24
N THR A 53 -11.56 29.77 -2.69
CA THR A 53 -10.85 30.91 -3.32
C THR A 53 -9.56 31.16 -2.57
N VAL A 54 -8.47 31.33 -3.30
CA VAL A 54 -7.12 31.61 -2.78
C VAL A 54 -6.51 32.78 -3.50
N SER A 55 -5.59 33.52 -2.86
CA SER A 55 -4.85 34.59 -3.50
C SER A 55 -3.76 34.04 -4.41
N ALA A 56 -3.56 34.68 -5.56
CA ALA A 56 -2.41 34.38 -6.40
C ALA A 56 -1.10 34.78 -5.71
N GLY A 57 -0.05 34.01 -5.92
CA GLY A 57 1.31 34.29 -5.47
C GLY A 57 1.92 33.16 -4.65
N PRO A 58 1.56 32.92 -3.38
CA PRO A 58 2.12 31.83 -2.60
C PRO A 58 1.60 30.46 -3.05
N ASP A 59 2.40 29.41 -2.87
CA ASP A 59 1.96 28.06 -3.10
C ASP A 59 0.80 27.69 -2.14
N PHE A 60 -0.22 27.07 -2.71
CA PHE A 60 -1.37 26.59 -1.95
C PHE A 60 -1.32 25.06 -1.82
N PHE A 61 -1.43 24.54 -0.61
CA PHE A 61 -1.34 23.12 -0.36
C PHE A 61 -2.71 22.45 -0.30
N VAL A 62 -2.91 21.43 -1.14
CA VAL A 62 -4.03 20.51 -1.05
C VAL A 62 -3.58 19.28 -0.29
N ASN A 63 -4.16 19.05 0.89
CA ASN A 63 -3.80 17.93 1.75
C ASN A 63 -4.96 16.95 1.88
N GLY A 64 -4.63 15.67 2.04
CA GLY A 64 -5.63 14.65 2.21
C GLY A 64 -5.05 13.30 2.58
N ARG A 65 -5.92 12.31 2.50
CA ARG A 65 -5.57 10.92 2.80
C ARG A 65 -6.35 9.95 1.92
N THR A 66 -5.75 8.80 1.73
CA THR A 66 -6.37 7.64 1.09
C THR A 66 -6.26 6.46 2.05
N VAL A 67 -7.34 5.72 2.26
CA VAL A 67 -7.39 4.57 3.18
C VAL A 67 -8.03 3.38 2.52
N ASP A 68 -7.50 2.18 2.84
CA ASP A 68 -7.98 0.90 2.33
C ASP A 68 -7.54 -0.23 3.25
N GLU A 69 -8.43 -1.21 3.52
CA GLU A 69 -8.10 -2.36 4.36
C GLU A 69 -7.18 -3.35 3.65
N ASP A 70 -7.32 -3.48 2.33
CA ASP A 70 -6.49 -4.34 1.47
C ASP A 70 -5.12 -3.70 1.17
N GLY A 71 -4.93 -2.45 1.56
CA GLY A 71 -3.71 -1.67 1.40
C GLY A 71 -3.71 -0.80 0.14
N VAL A 72 -3.39 0.47 0.33
CA VAL A 72 -3.22 1.44 -0.77
C VAL A 72 -1.89 1.17 -1.46
N ASP A 73 -1.93 0.84 -2.74
CA ASP A 73 -0.76 0.69 -3.60
C ASP A 73 -0.34 2.02 -4.23
N SER A 74 -1.31 2.80 -4.69
CA SER A 74 -1.03 4.01 -5.43
C SER A 74 -2.04 5.11 -5.14
N VAL A 75 -1.59 6.38 -5.15
CA VAL A 75 -2.45 7.56 -5.10
C VAL A 75 -2.11 8.45 -6.29
N TYR A 76 -3.10 8.73 -7.12
CA TYR A 76 -2.97 9.52 -8.34
C TYR A 76 -3.54 10.93 -8.17
N PHE A 77 -2.87 11.90 -8.76
CA PHE A 77 -3.20 13.31 -8.69
C PHE A 77 -3.37 13.90 -10.09
N PHE A 78 -4.45 14.62 -10.30
CA PHE A 78 -4.70 15.35 -11.53
C PHE A 78 -5.09 16.79 -11.20
N VAL A 79 -4.44 17.73 -11.86
CA VAL A 79 -4.79 19.14 -11.77
C VAL A 79 -5.11 19.65 -13.15
N ILE A 80 -6.37 19.97 -13.35
CA ILE A 80 -6.86 20.56 -14.61
C ILE A 80 -6.85 22.07 -14.44
N GLY A 81 -6.17 22.75 -15.31
CA GLY A 81 -5.78 24.17 -15.19
C GLY A 81 -4.33 24.32 -14.70
N GLY A 82 -3.72 25.47 -14.92
CA GLY A 82 -2.37 25.81 -14.46
C GLY A 82 -1.21 24.97 -14.98
N ASN A 83 -1.44 24.00 -15.85
CA ASN A 83 -0.45 23.13 -16.47
C ASN A 83 0.54 22.47 -15.44
N GLN A 84 0.00 21.98 -14.33
CA GLN A 84 0.76 21.34 -13.26
C GLN A 84 0.56 19.83 -13.27
N ASN A 85 1.67 19.08 -13.17
CA ASN A 85 1.66 17.62 -13.14
C ASN A 85 2.33 17.10 -11.86
N PHE A 86 1.73 16.09 -11.26
CA PHE A 86 2.23 15.46 -10.05
C PHE A 86 2.45 13.97 -10.28
N HIS A 87 3.56 13.46 -9.74
CA HIS A 87 3.82 12.03 -9.77
C HIS A 87 2.91 11.32 -8.76
N PRO A 88 2.43 10.11 -9.09
CA PRO A 88 1.70 9.29 -8.14
C PRO A 88 2.57 8.95 -6.92
N LEU A 89 1.92 8.77 -5.77
CA LEU A 89 2.57 8.18 -4.60
C LEU A 89 2.41 6.66 -4.66
N HIS A 90 3.52 5.94 -4.47
CA HIS A 90 3.56 4.49 -4.43
C HIS A 90 4.23 4.04 -3.12
N PRO A 91 3.45 3.79 -2.06
CA PRO A 91 4.02 3.24 -0.83
C PRO A 91 4.54 1.81 -1.09
N SER A 92 5.72 1.51 -0.58
CA SER A 92 6.31 0.18 -0.69
C SER A 92 6.81 -0.30 0.68
N PRO A 93 6.18 -1.31 1.29
CA PRO A 93 5.01 -2.04 0.82
C PRO A 93 3.71 -1.21 0.84
N PRO A 94 2.62 -1.68 0.22
CA PRO A 94 1.29 -1.08 0.34
C PRO A 94 0.87 -0.92 1.80
N THR A 95 0.21 0.19 2.13
CA THR A 95 -0.20 0.52 3.49
C THR A 95 -1.69 0.80 3.58
N THR A 96 -2.31 0.54 4.72
CA THR A 96 -3.74 0.81 4.91
C THR A 96 -4.09 2.29 4.91
N ARG A 97 -3.09 3.17 4.97
CA ARG A 97 -3.29 4.63 4.95
C ARG A 97 -2.11 5.36 4.33
N VAL A 98 -2.41 6.21 3.36
CA VAL A 98 -1.46 7.14 2.74
C VAL A 98 -1.97 8.56 2.96
N THR A 99 -1.13 9.45 3.47
CA THR A 99 -1.39 10.89 3.53
C THR A 99 -0.64 11.59 2.42
N PHE A 100 -1.23 12.63 1.87
CA PHE A 100 -0.61 13.40 0.79
C PHE A 100 -0.72 14.92 1.01
N GLY A 101 0.20 15.65 0.39
CA GLY A 101 0.18 17.10 0.28
C GLY A 101 0.67 17.52 -1.10
N ILE A 102 -0.16 18.24 -1.84
CA ILE A 102 0.13 18.70 -3.20
C ILE A 102 0.35 20.22 -3.16
N PRO A 103 1.56 20.73 -3.45
CA PRO A 103 1.79 22.15 -3.58
C PRO A 103 1.30 22.62 -4.94
N LEU A 104 0.26 23.44 -4.96
CA LEU A 104 -0.23 24.09 -6.18
C LEU A 104 0.43 25.47 -6.32
N THR A 105 1.14 25.70 -7.38
CA THR A 105 1.69 27.01 -7.69
C THR A 105 0.57 27.91 -8.20
N THR A 106 0.32 28.98 -7.48
CA THR A 106 -0.74 29.96 -7.82
C THR A 106 -0.17 31.23 -8.47
N PHE A 107 1.15 31.39 -8.46
CA PHE A 107 1.81 32.53 -9.07
C PHE A 107 1.58 32.58 -10.59
N GLY A 108 1.08 33.72 -11.07
CA GLY A 108 0.80 33.92 -12.51
C GLY A 108 -0.54 33.36 -12.98
N HIS A 109 -1.36 32.79 -12.07
CA HIS A 109 -2.65 32.16 -12.40
C HIS A 109 -3.87 32.93 -11.89
N SER A 110 -3.72 34.22 -11.58
CA SER A 110 -4.84 35.06 -11.14
C SER A 110 -5.99 35.03 -12.16
N GLY A 111 -7.21 34.80 -11.68
CA GLY A 111 -8.41 34.67 -12.50
C GLY A 111 -8.67 33.24 -13.03
N GLU A 112 -7.74 32.29 -12.80
CA GLU A 112 -7.91 30.91 -13.20
C GLU A 112 -8.61 30.07 -12.14
N THR A 113 -9.11 28.92 -12.57
CA THR A 113 -9.70 27.91 -11.70
C THR A 113 -9.01 26.58 -11.92
N PHE A 114 -8.51 25.97 -10.86
CA PHE A 114 -7.94 24.64 -10.88
C PHE A 114 -8.95 23.62 -10.40
N LEU A 115 -9.08 22.50 -11.12
CA LEU A 115 -9.84 21.35 -10.68
C LEU A 115 -8.83 20.28 -10.24
N VAL A 116 -8.76 20.03 -8.93
CA VAL A 116 -7.90 19.00 -8.35
C VAL A 116 -8.71 17.73 -8.18
N GLN A 117 -8.19 16.62 -8.69
CA GLN A 117 -8.78 15.30 -8.61
C GLN A 117 -7.77 14.33 -8.02
N VAL A 118 -8.19 13.53 -7.04
CA VAL A 118 -7.33 12.53 -6.38
C VAL A 118 -8.12 11.23 -6.25
N TYR A 119 -7.49 10.11 -6.60
CA TYR A 119 -8.02 8.79 -6.31
C TYR A 119 -6.90 7.82 -5.94
N GLY A 120 -7.25 6.77 -5.20
CA GLY A 120 -6.35 5.68 -4.85
C GLY A 120 -6.65 4.42 -5.65
N VAL A 121 -5.65 3.55 -5.71
CA VAL A 121 -5.74 2.17 -6.19
C VAL A 121 -5.19 1.27 -5.09
N ASP A 122 -5.88 0.17 -4.79
CA ASP A 122 -5.43 -0.80 -3.79
C ASP A 122 -4.38 -1.78 -4.35
N ALA A 123 -3.84 -2.63 -3.48
CA ALA A 123 -2.86 -3.65 -3.84
C ALA A 123 -3.43 -4.74 -4.78
N LEU A 124 -4.73 -4.81 -4.96
CA LEU A 124 -5.43 -5.77 -5.81
C LEU A 124 -5.88 -5.17 -7.15
N GLY A 125 -5.63 -3.87 -7.34
CA GLY A 125 -5.93 -3.15 -8.57
C GLY A 125 -7.33 -2.52 -8.62
N ASN A 126 -8.08 -2.49 -7.50
CA ASN A 126 -9.36 -1.81 -7.45
C ASN A 126 -9.16 -0.31 -7.31
N GLN A 127 -9.82 0.46 -8.17
CA GLN A 127 -9.78 1.92 -8.12
C GLN A 127 -10.90 2.47 -7.23
N GLY A 128 -10.52 3.38 -6.32
CA GLY A 128 -11.47 4.11 -5.49
C GLY A 128 -12.17 5.26 -6.21
N ARG A 129 -13.14 5.85 -5.53
CA ARG A 129 -13.84 7.04 -6.06
C ARG A 129 -12.90 8.23 -6.07
N THR A 130 -13.00 9.04 -7.13
CA THR A 130 -12.25 10.28 -7.24
C THR A 130 -12.80 11.34 -6.29
N SER A 131 -11.93 11.89 -5.45
CA SER A 131 -12.20 13.06 -4.63
C SER A 131 -11.81 14.32 -5.41
N THR A 132 -12.65 15.34 -5.40
CA THR A 132 -12.48 16.53 -6.26
C THR A 132 -12.56 17.81 -5.43
N ARG A 133 -11.74 18.81 -5.78
CA ARG A 133 -11.81 20.19 -5.26
C ARG A 133 -11.64 21.19 -6.40
N GLN A 134 -12.39 22.27 -6.31
CA GLN A 134 -12.28 23.42 -7.21
C GLN A 134 -11.62 24.59 -6.48
N ILE A 135 -10.59 25.18 -7.07
CA ILE A 135 -9.79 26.23 -6.46
C ILE A 135 -9.76 27.43 -7.40
N HIS A 136 -10.37 28.53 -6.98
CA HIS A 136 -10.39 29.79 -7.70
C HIS A 136 -9.23 30.67 -7.24
N ILE A 137 -8.44 31.18 -8.17
CA ILE A 137 -7.26 31.99 -7.88
C ILE A 137 -7.59 33.45 -8.18
N GLN A 138 -7.44 34.31 -7.15
CA GLN A 138 -7.72 35.77 -7.23
C GLN A 138 -6.45 36.59 -7.11
#